data_4da4e8f908a8975d84fab96437768299
#
_entry.id   4da4e8f908a8975d84fab96437768299
#
_cell.length_a   1.000
_cell.length_b   1.000
_cell.length_c   1.000
_cell.angle_alpha   90.00
_cell.angle_beta   90.00
_cell.angle_gamma   90.00
#
_symmetry.space_group_name_H-M   'P 1'
#
loop_
_entity.id
_entity.type
_entity.pdbx_description
1 polymer ?
#
loop_
_entity_poly.entity_id
_entity_poly.type
_entity_poly.pdbx_seq_one_letter_code
_entity_poly.pdbx_strand_id
1 'polypeptide(L)'
;MTSYVSRFGLLLDVDGPVASPLTRTVSPEVIGHLVALASAGWPVVFNTGRSDDFIRTQVMEPMIAAGLPDDVLVHAICEKGAVWFSFNGTGPGPVEVDDELALPREYADAVRELVAGSYAGHMFFDETKLAMVSVEQNIDVANADYLAEQEAFDADALALMSRFDMGVCRLDHHAPDSDDSVDYRIDPTIISTDIEALGVGKDLGARRALSLLEAAGTPVPRTWRTVGDSRTDYAMADELHSLGFDVAHVDVRPADGVPAKPYPVLTVPGRIHDDAGEAFLRRWASMAAGTAEDDSAVA
;
A
#
# COMPACT_ATOMS: atom_id res chain seq x y z
N MET A 1 31.90 9.67 21.92
CA MET A 1 31.63 9.20 20.56
C MET A 1 30.15 8.85 20.55
N THR A 2 29.31 9.71 20.03
CA THR A 2 27.89 9.41 19.79
C THR A 2 27.85 8.35 18.68
N SER A 3 27.44 7.13 19.03
CA SER A 3 27.21 6.12 18.02
C SER A 3 26.09 6.67 17.11
N TYR A 4 26.42 6.90 15.86
CA TYR A 4 25.43 7.22 14.84
C TYR A 4 24.56 5.96 14.69
N VAL A 5 23.37 5.99 15.29
CA VAL A 5 22.37 4.96 14.97
C VAL A 5 22.05 5.13 13.50
N SER A 6 22.30 4.10 12.70
CA SER A 6 22.00 4.10 11.28
C SER A 6 20.49 4.27 11.12
N ARG A 7 20.06 5.36 10.48
CA ARG A 7 18.64 5.58 10.18
C ARG A 7 18.22 4.67 9.06
N PHE A 8 17.15 3.94 9.25
CA PHE A 8 16.52 3.16 8.18
C PHE A 8 15.49 4.02 7.45
N GLY A 9 15.36 3.82 6.14
CA GLY A 9 14.14 4.15 5.44
C GLY A 9 13.08 3.09 5.72
N LEU A 10 11.88 3.51 6.09
CA LEU A 10 10.76 2.62 6.34
C LEU A 10 9.75 2.72 5.20
N LEU A 11 9.49 1.62 4.52
CA LEU A 11 8.49 1.51 3.45
C LEU A 11 7.46 0.47 3.87
N LEU A 12 6.27 0.95 4.25
CA LEU A 12 5.29 0.19 4.99
C LEU A 12 4.03 -0.04 4.14
N ASP A 13 3.64 -1.30 3.93
CA ASP A 13 2.25 -1.55 3.60
C ASP A 13 1.37 -1.18 4.79
N VAL A 14 0.09 -0.94 4.52
CA VAL A 14 -0.85 -0.47 5.54
C VAL A 14 -1.75 -1.60 6.03
N ASP A 15 -2.40 -2.32 5.11
CA ASP A 15 -3.28 -3.42 5.49
C ASP A 15 -2.45 -4.60 6.01
N GLY A 16 -2.74 -5.03 7.19
CA GLY A 16 -1.98 -6.06 7.88
C GLY A 16 -0.91 -5.46 8.80
N PRO A 17 0.21 -4.90 8.32
CA PRO A 17 1.30 -4.51 9.22
C PRO A 17 1.05 -3.24 10.04
N VAL A 18 0.22 -2.31 9.57
CA VAL A 18 -0.06 -1.01 10.22
C VAL A 18 -1.50 -0.95 10.71
N ALA A 19 -2.45 -1.23 9.84
CA ALA A 19 -3.87 -1.31 10.16
C ALA A 19 -4.28 -2.77 10.36
N SER A 20 -5.01 -3.04 11.44
CA SER A 20 -5.53 -4.37 11.72
C SER A 20 -6.46 -4.86 10.61
N PRO A 21 -6.26 -6.06 10.06
CA PRO A 21 -7.16 -6.61 9.04
C PRO A 21 -8.57 -6.91 9.57
N LEU A 22 -8.73 -6.98 10.91
CA LEU A 22 -10.01 -7.26 11.56
C LEU A 22 -10.84 -5.99 11.75
N THR A 23 -10.21 -4.91 12.23
CA THR A 23 -10.89 -3.65 12.56
C THR A 23 -10.74 -2.58 11.49
N ARG A 24 -9.79 -2.76 10.57
CA ARG A 24 -9.39 -1.77 9.55
C ARG A 24 -8.95 -0.42 10.14
N THR A 25 -8.47 -0.44 11.40
CA THR A 25 -8.01 0.74 12.13
C THR A 25 -6.56 0.56 12.56
N VAL A 26 -5.87 1.67 12.81
CA VAL A 26 -4.50 1.69 13.34
C VAL A 26 -4.54 1.90 14.84
N SER A 27 -3.80 1.09 15.60
CA SER A 27 -3.76 1.22 17.05
C SER A 27 -3.02 2.50 17.50
N PRO A 28 -3.38 3.09 18.64
CA PRO A 28 -2.66 4.23 19.21
C PRO A 28 -1.17 3.95 19.45
N GLU A 29 -0.82 2.71 19.76
CA GLU A 29 0.55 2.26 19.99
C GLU A 29 1.37 2.32 18.69
N VAL A 30 0.84 1.79 17.59
CA VAL A 30 1.45 1.88 16.26
C VAL A 30 1.62 3.35 15.84
N ILE A 31 0.60 4.18 16.00
CA ILE A 31 0.67 5.62 15.73
C ILE A 31 1.78 6.28 16.55
N GLY A 32 1.86 5.99 17.85
CA GLY A 32 2.91 6.53 18.73
C GLY A 32 4.31 6.17 18.26
N HIS A 33 4.53 4.93 17.82
CA HIS A 33 5.82 4.48 17.29
C HIS A 33 6.16 5.16 15.95
N LEU A 34 5.20 5.32 15.05
CA LEU A 34 5.38 6.01 13.77
C LEU A 34 5.78 7.48 13.98
N VAL A 35 5.08 8.17 14.88
CA VAL A 35 5.42 9.57 15.25
C VAL A 35 6.81 9.64 15.85
N ALA A 36 7.18 8.74 16.75
CA ALA A 36 8.50 8.71 17.38
C ALA A 36 9.63 8.50 16.34
N LEU A 37 9.45 7.59 15.40
CA LEU A 37 10.39 7.30 14.32
C LEU A 37 10.54 8.49 13.37
N ALA A 38 9.43 9.05 12.89
CA ALA A 38 9.43 10.22 12.02
C ALA A 38 10.10 11.43 12.71
N SER A 39 9.77 11.70 13.98
CA SER A 39 10.37 12.77 14.78
C SER A 39 11.87 12.58 15.03
N ALA A 40 12.34 11.32 15.07
CA ALA A 40 13.78 11.02 15.15
C ALA A 40 14.50 11.16 13.80
N GLY A 41 13.77 11.55 12.74
CA GLY A 41 14.29 11.78 11.38
C GLY A 41 14.52 10.48 10.60
N TRP A 42 13.79 9.40 10.93
CA TRP A 42 13.71 8.22 10.09
C TRP A 42 12.66 8.48 9.02
N PRO A 43 12.98 8.35 7.71
CA PRO A 43 11.97 8.45 6.67
C PRO A 43 10.90 7.38 6.82
N VAL A 44 9.65 7.81 6.97
CA VAL A 44 8.48 6.93 7.02
C VAL A 44 7.67 7.16 5.75
N VAL A 45 7.47 6.10 4.98
CA VAL A 45 6.71 6.11 3.73
C VAL A 45 5.71 4.97 3.76
N PHE A 46 4.44 5.27 3.55
CA PHE A 46 3.40 4.27 3.35
C PHE A 46 3.30 3.94 1.86
N ASN A 47 3.11 2.66 1.52
CA ASN A 47 2.97 2.18 0.15
C ASN A 47 1.86 1.12 0.09
N THR A 48 0.66 1.53 -0.30
CA THR A 48 -0.57 0.75 -0.14
C THR A 48 -1.43 0.72 -1.40
N GLY A 49 -2.32 -0.25 -1.49
CA GLY A 49 -3.43 -0.25 -2.45
C GLY A 49 -4.60 0.65 -2.03
N ARG A 50 -4.65 1.11 -0.78
CA ARG A 50 -5.72 2.00 -0.28
C ARG A 50 -5.71 3.37 -0.95
N SER A 51 -6.87 4.05 -0.87
CA SER A 51 -7.03 5.44 -1.30
C SER A 51 -6.28 6.42 -0.38
N ASP A 52 -6.10 7.66 -0.82
CA ASP A 52 -5.59 8.75 0.01
C ASP A 52 -6.55 9.07 1.17
N ASP A 53 -7.85 8.95 0.98
CA ASP A 53 -8.87 9.16 2.03
C ASP A 53 -8.67 8.21 3.22
N PHE A 54 -8.39 6.92 2.95
CA PHE A 54 -8.07 5.97 4.00
C PHE A 54 -6.82 6.37 4.79
N ILE A 55 -5.75 6.76 4.10
CA ILE A 55 -4.51 7.19 4.78
C ILE A 55 -4.72 8.47 5.56
N ARG A 56 -5.50 9.41 5.04
CA ARG A 56 -5.81 10.66 5.76
C ARG A 56 -6.53 10.37 7.07
N THR A 57 -7.56 9.54 7.04
CA THR A 57 -8.42 9.28 8.20
C THR A 57 -7.82 8.30 9.20
N GLN A 58 -7.15 7.23 8.73
CA GLN A 58 -6.67 6.16 9.60
C GLN A 58 -5.22 6.31 10.04
N VAL A 59 -4.43 7.12 9.34
CA VAL A 59 -2.98 7.27 9.62
C VAL A 59 -2.62 8.72 9.91
N MET A 60 -2.85 9.63 8.97
CA MET A 60 -2.41 11.02 9.06
C MET A 60 -3.05 11.75 10.24
N GLU A 61 -4.39 11.79 10.31
CA GLU A 61 -5.10 12.48 11.40
C GLU A 61 -4.70 11.94 12.79
N PRO A 62 -4.64 10.61 13.02
CA PRO A 62 -4.11 10.08 14.27
C PRO A 62 -2.65 10.45 14.55
N MET A 63 -1.76 10.46 13.55
CA MET A 63 -0.36 10.88 13.74
C MET A 63 -0.25 12.35 14.12
N ILE A 64 -1.04 13.22 13.49
CA ILE A 64 -1.12 14.66 13.83
C ILE A 64 -1.63 14.83 15.25
N ALA A 65 -2.72 14.14 15.61
CA ALA A 65 -3.28 14.17 16.97
C ALA A 65 -2.30 13.64 18.03
N ALA A 66 -1.42 12.71 17.66
CA ALA A 66 -0.35 12.18 18.51
C ALA A 66 0.90 13.05 18.56
N GLY A 67 0.90 14.22 17.87
CA GLY A 67 1.95 15.22 17.96
C GLY A 67 3.05 15.08 16.89
N LEU A 68 2.71 14.66 15.67
CA LEU A 68 3.64 14.75 14.54
C LEU A 68 4.12 16.20 14.37
N PRO A 69 5.44 16.48 14.34
CA PRO A 69 5.94 17.84 14.21
C PRO A 69 5.64 18.48 12.85
N ASP A 70 5.52 19.82 12.82
CA ASP A 70 5.22 20.58 11.60
C ASP A 70 6.34 20.54 10.55
N ASP A 71 7.59 20.33 10.99
CA ASP A 71 8.78 20.27 10.15
C ASP A 71 9.18 18.83 9.75
N VAL A 72 8.40 17.83 10.14
CA VAL A 72 8.64 16.42 9.84
C VAL A 72 7.69 15.97 8.75
N LEU A 73 8.24 15.58 7.60
CA LEU A 73 7.47 15.16 6.44
C LEU A 73 7.36 13.62 6.41
N VAL A 74 6.14 13.16 6.27
CA VAL A 74 5.76 11.75 6.06
C VAL A 74 5.12 11.63 4.67
N HIS A 75 5.41 10.55 3.96
CA HIS A 75 4.90 10.34 2.60
C HIS A 75 3.92 9.17 2.56
N ALA A 76 2.89 9.32 1.76
CA ALA A 76 1.89 8.29 1.48
C ALA A 76 1.81 8.05 -0.03
N ILE A 77 1.97 6.81 -0.43
CA ILE A 77 1.85 6.33 -1.79
C ILE A 77 0.67 5.36 -1.78
N CYS A 78 -0.38 5.75 -2.47
CA CYS A 78 -1.69 5.12 -2.52
C CYS A 78 -1.92 4.47 -3.88
N GLU A 79 -2.97 3.66 -3.98
CA GLU A 79 -3.39 3.01 -5.22
C GLU A 79 -2.21 2.37 -5.97
N LYS A 80 -1.42 1.58 -5.22
CA LYS A 80 -0.27 0.82 -5.75
C LYS A 80 0.76 1.68 -6.52
N GLY A 81 0.90 2.95 -6.14
CA GLY A 81 1.86 3.89 -6.74
C GLY A 81 1.27 4.96 -7.64
N ALA A 82 0.00 4.86 -8.05
CA ALA A 82 -0.62 5.81 -8.97
C ALA A 82 -1.02 7.14 -8.31
N VAL A 83 -1.22 7.15 -7.00
CA VAL A 83 -1.64 8.33 -6.22
C VAL A 83 -0.68 8.54 -5.06
N TRP A 84 -0.30 9.79 -4.77
CA TRP A 84 0.55 10.07 -3.62
C TRP A 84 0.32 11.46 -3.06
N PHE A 85 0.69 11.62 -1.80
CA PHE A 85 0.76 12.92 -1.11
C PHE A 85 1.76 12.86 0.04
N SER A 86 2.10 14.01 0.57
CA SER A 86 2.92 14.14 1.77
C SER A 86 2.17 14.92 2.83
N PHE A 87 2.46 14.67 4.10
CA PHE A 87 1.82 15.37 5.21
C PHE A 87 2.81 15.62 6.37
N ASN A 88 2.47 16.54 7.24
CA ASN A 88 3.21 16.87 8.46
C ASN A 88 2.24 17.29 9.57
N GLY A 89 2.72 17.84 10.68
CA GLY A 89 1.88 18.28 11.80
C GLY A 89 0.86 19.35 11.46
N THR A 90 1.03 20.09 10.34
CA THR A 90 0.05 21.09 9.88
C THR A 90 -1.05 20.53 9.00
N GLY A 91 -0.91 19.32 8.51
CA GLY A 91 -1.90 18.65 7.63
C GLY A 91 -1.32 18.09 6.33
N PRO A 92 -2.21 17.72 5.39
CA PRO A 92 -1.81 17.15 4.10
C PRO A 92 -1.33 18.24 3.14
N GLY A 93 -0.34 17.88 2.32
CA GLY A 93 -0.04 18.55 1.07
C GLY A 93 -1.06 18.20 -0.03
N PRO A 94 -0.80 18.66 -1.26
CA PRO A 94 -1.62 18.29 -2.41
C PRO A 94 -1.57 16.78 -2.66
N VAL A 95 -2.67 16.23 -3.16
CA VAL A 95 -2.72 14.88 -3.71
C VAL A 95 -2.35 14.96 -5.18
N GLU A 96 -1.39 14.14 -5.56
CA GLU A 96 -0.93 14.01 -6.92
C GLU A 96 -1.43 12.68 -7.49
N VAL A 97 -1.83 12.68 -8.74
CA VAL A 97 -2.28 11.50 -9.49
C VAL A 97 -1.40 11.37 -10.73
N ASP A 98 -0.98 10.15 -11.02
CA ASP A 98 -0.28 9.83 -12.26
C ASP A 98 -1.31 9.62 -13.37
N ASP A 99 -1.51 10.64 -14.20
CA ASP A 99 -2.50 10.63 -15.28
C ASP A 99 -2.24 9.53 -16.32
N GLU A 100 -0.99 9.05 -16.46
CA GLU A 100 -0.65 7.97 -17.39
C GLU A 100 -1.08 6.58 -16.85
N LEU A 101 -1.26 6.47 -15.53
CA LEU A 101 -1.69 5.25 -14.85
C LEU A 101 -3.16 5.29 -14.41
N ALA A 102 -3.80 6.46 -14.52
CA ALA A 102 -5.21 6.60 -14.19
C ALA A 102 -6.11 5.97 -15.25
N LEU A 103 -7.14 5.26 -14.81
CA LEU A 103 -8.19 4.78 -15.72
C LEU A 103 -8.95 5.95 -16.33
N PRO A 104 -9.37 5.85 -17.61
CA PRO A 104 -10.24 6.86 -18.23
C PRO A 104 -11.51 7.05 -17.41
N ARG A 105 -11.87 8.31 -17.18
CA ARG A 105 -13.04 8.67 -16.35
C ARG A 105 -14.34 8.08 -16.90
N GLU A 106 -14.49 8.07 -18.23
CA GLU A 106 -15.65 7.51 -18.90
C GLU A 106 -15.82 6.02 -18.63
N TYR A 107 -14.72 5.28 -18.53
CA TYR A 107 -14.75 3.88 -18.15
C TYR A 107 -15.14 3.72 -16.67
N ALA A 108 -14.54 4.48 -15.76
CA ALA A 108 -14.88 4.45 -14.34
C ALA A 108 -16.37 4.78 -14.10
N ASP A 109 -16.90 5.78 -14.80
CA ASP A 109 -18.31 6.13 -14.75
C ASP A 109 -19.21 4.99 -15.26
N ALA A 110 -18.83 4.31 -16.36
CA ALA A 110 -19.56 3.16 -16.88
C ALA A 110 -19.56 1.95 -15.91
N VAL A 111 -18.44 1.70 -15.21
CA VAL A 111 -18.40 0.67 -14.17
C VAL A 111 -19.28 1.04 -12.98
N ARG A 112 -19.28 2.30 -12.57
CA ARG A 112 -20.15 2.80 -11.49
C ARG A 112 -21.64 2.58 -11.84
N GLU A 113 -22.03 2.90 -13.07
CA GLU A 113 -23.40 2.66 -13.55
C GLU A 113 -23.74 1.16 -13.60
N LEU A 114 -22.80 0.32 -14.04
CA LEU A 114 -22.95 -1.13 -14.07
C LEU A 114 -23.18 -1.69 -12.66
N VAL A 115 -22.37 -1.29 -11.68
CA VAL A 115 -22.53 -1.71 -10.28
C VAL A 115 -23.88 -1.27 -9.74
N ALA A 116 -24.24 0.01 -9.90
CA ALA A 116 -25.51 0.56 -9.42
C ALA A 116 -26.74 -0.11 -10.05
N GLY A 117 -26.65 -0.49 -11.33
CA GLY A 117 -27.76 -1.08 -12.07
C GLY A 117 -27.94 -2.59 -11.86
N SER A 118 -26.86 -3.33 -11.70
CA SER A 118 -26.88 -4.80 -11.74
C SER A 118 -26.32 -5.49 -10.49
N TYR A 119 -25.40 -4.86 -9.78
CA TYR A 119 -24.60 -5.53 -8.74
C TYR A 119 -24.72 -4.90 -7.34
N ALA A 120 -25.48 -3.81 -7.17
CA ALA A 120 -25.59 -3.07 -5.90
C ALA A 120 -26.06 -3.91 -4.71
N GLY A 121 -26.69 -5.07 -4.95
CA GLY A 121 -27.09 -6.00 -3.87
C GLY A 121 -25.91 -6.75 -3.23
N HIS A 122 -24.76 -6.85 -3.92
CA HIS A 122 -23.64 -7.67 -3.47
C HIS A 122 -22.34 -6.87 -3.31
N MET A 123 -22.19 -5.78 -4.07
CA MET A 123 -20.96 -5.00 -4.11
C MET A 123 -21.23 -3.51 -4.31
N PHE A 124 -20.25 -2.67 -4.02
CA PHE A 124 -20.29 -1.24 -4.21
C PHE A 124 -19.04 -0.75 -4.95
N PHE A 125 -19.19 0.36 -5.65
CA PHE A 125 -18.08 1.07 -6.27
C PHE A 125 -17.38 1.94 -5.20
N ASP A 126 -16.07 1.81 -5.05
CA ASP A 126 -15.30 2.64 -4.11
C ASP A 126 -15.06 4.03 -4.70
N GLU A 127 -15.85 5.00 -4.25
CA GLU A 127 -15.78 6.40 -4.69
C GLU A 127 -14.53 7.14 -4.20
N THR A 128 -13.71 6.53 -3.36
CA THR A 128 -12.49 7.17 -2.83
C THR A 128 -11.26 6.98 -3.73
N LYS A 129 -11.36 6.14 -4.76
CA LYS A 129 -10.27 5.91 -5.71
C LYS A 129 -10.17 7.02 -6.76
N LEU A 130 -8.93 7.41 -7.07
CA LEU A 130 -8.63 8.50 -8.00
C LEU A 130 -8.03 8.03 -9.32
N ALA A 131 -7.24 6.94 -9.30
CA ALA A 131 -6.57 6.42 -10.48
C ALA A 131 -7.08 5.04 -10.91
N MET A 132 -7.39 4.17 -9.97
CA MET A 132 -7.94 2.84 -10.23
C MET A 132 -9.45 2.81 -9.99
N VAL A 133 -10.09 1.73 -10.42
CA VAL A 133 -11.45 1.38 -10.00
C VAL A 133 -11.36 0.19 -9.07
N SER A 134 -12.02 0.27 -7.91
CA SER A 134 -12.21 -0.86 -7.00
C SER A 134 -13.70 -1.06 -6.76
N VAL A 135 -14.16 -2.30 -6.91
CA VAL A 135 -15.53 -2.71 -6.61
C VAL A 135 -15.47 -3.72 -5.49
N GLU A 136 -15.98 -3.32 -4.32
CA GLU A 136 -15.81 -4.05 -3.08
C GLU A 136 -17.09 -4.75 -2.64
N GLN A 137 -16.94 -5.84 -1.90
CA GLN A 137 -18.03 -6.57 -1.25
C GLN A 137 -18.79 -5.67 -0.28
N ASN A 138 -20.12 -5.67 -0.33
CA ASN A 138 -20.96 -5.05 0.69
C ASN A 138 -20.72 -5.73 2.05
N ILE A 139 -20.64 -4.93 3.12
CA ILE A 139 -20.29 -5.39 4.48
C ILE A 139 -21.28 -6.45 5.02
N ASP A 140 -22.55 -6.34 4.66
CA ASP A 140 -23.64 -7.21 5.11
C ASP A 140 -23.90 -8.41 4.17
N VAL A 141 -23.14 -8.57 3.11
CA VAL A 141 -23.21 -9.69 2.17
C VAL A 141 -22.23 -10.78 2.59
N ALA A 142 -22.67 -12.03 2.59
CA ALA A 142 -21.78 -13.16 2.85
C ALA A 142 -20.74 -13.29 1.72
N ASN A 143 -19.51 -13.61 2.07
CA ASN A 143 -18.41 -13.67 1.10
C ASN A 143 -18.69 -14.69 -0.04
N ALA A 144 -19.36 -15.82 0.27
CA ALA A 144 -19.73 -16.81 -0.75
C ALA A 144 -20.72 -16.25 -1.78
N ASP A 145 -21.66 -15.39 -1.36
CA ASP A 145 -22.63 -14.75 -2.24
C ASP A 145 -21.95 -13.67 -3.10
N TYR A 146 -21.04 -12.91 -2.50
CA TYR A 146 -20.21 -11.96 -3.25
C TYR A 146 -19.38 -12.65 -4.33
N LEU A 147 -18.65 -13.72 -3.99
CA LEU A 147 -17.78 -14.45 -4.93
C LEU A 147 -18.59 -15.11 -6.06
N ALA A 148 -19.84 -15.50 -5.82
CA ALA A 148 -20.72 -16.02 -6.86
C ALA A 148 -21.09 -14.97 -7.92
N GLU A 149 -21.23 -13.70 -7.51
CA GLU A 149 -21.55 -12.59 -8.40
C GLU A 149 -20.30 -11.94 -9.02
N GLN A 150 -19.14 -12.05 -8.35
CA GLN A 150 -17.89 -11.43 -8.79
C GLN A 150 -17.47 -11.88 -10.20
N GLU A 151 -17.62 -13.16 -10.52
CA GLU A 151 -17.24 -13.67 -11.84
C GLU A 151 -18.09 -13.05 -12.97
N ALA A 152 -19.39 -12.85 -12.71
CA ALA A 152 -20.28 -12.19 -13.66
C ALA A 152 -19.93 -10.70 -13.81
N PHE A 153 -19.66 -10.01 -12.69
CA PHE A 153 -19.20 -8.64 -12.70
C PHE A 153 -17.88 -8.48 -13.48
N ASP A 154 -16.88 -9.33 -13.23
CA ASP A 154 -15.61 -9.29 -13.92
C ASP A 154 -15.76 -9.48 -15.43
N ALA A 155 -16.67 -10.37 -15.86
CA ALA A 155 -16.97 -10.59 -17.28
C ALA A 155 -17.61 -9.35 -17.92
N ASP A 156 -18.53 -8.67 -17.21
CA ASP A 156 -19.16 -7.45 -17.68
C ASP A 156 -18.17 -6.27 -17.70
N ALA A 157 -17.30 -6.17 -16.71
CA ALA A 157 -16.22 -5.17 -16.66
C ALA A 157 -15.23 -5.35 -17.82
N LEU A 158 -14.87 -6.60 -18.14
CA LEU A 158 -14.02 -6.93 -19.29
C LEU A 158 -14.74 -6.57 -20.62
N ALA A 159 -16.04 -6.83 -20.73
CA ALA A 159 -16.82 -6.44 -21.90
C ALA A 159 -16.89 -4.90 -22.05
N LEU A 160 -16.94 -4.17 -20.94
CA LEU A 160 -16.83 -2.70 -20.97
C LEU A 160 -15.46 -2.26 -21.47
N MET A 161 -14.33 -2.84 -20.99
CA MET A 161 -12.98 -2.55 -21.49
C MET A 161 -12.92 -2.66 -23.01
N SER A 162 -13.42 -3.76 -23.56
CA SER A 162 -13.46 -3.96 -25.00
C SER A 162 -14.29 -2.92 -25.75
N ARG A 163 -15.36 -2.40 -25.15
CA ARG A 163 -16.19 -1.33 -25.74
C ARG A 163 -15.50 0.03 -25.75
N PHE A 164 -14.56 0.27 -24.82
CA PHE A 164 -13.75 1.47 -24.74
C PHE A 164 -12.41 1.33 -25.48
N ASP A 165 -12.21 0.23 -26.20
CA ASP A 165 -10.93 -0.09 -26.90
C ASP A 165 -9.75 -0.06 -25.94
N MET A 166 -9.92 -0.66 -24.75
CA MET A 166 -8.90 -0.75 -23.71
C MET A 166 -8.41 -2.19 -23.61
N GLY A 167 -7.15 -2.41 -23.90
CA GLY A 167 -6.53 -3.73 -23.80
C GLY A 167 -6.32 -4.15 -22.36
N VAL A 168 -6.81 -5.34 -22.01
CA VAL A 168 -6.90 -5.81 -20.62
C VAL A 168 -6.49 -7.28 -20.47
N CYS A 169 -5.91 -7.63 -19.32
CA CYS A 169 -5.79 -9.01 -18.90
C CYS A 169 -6.60 -9.27 -17.61
N ARG A 170 -7.09 -10.49 -17.47
CA ARG A 170 -7.71 -11.02 -16.24
C ARG A 170 -7.20 -12.44 -16.03
N LEU A 171 -6.45 -12.67 -14.98
CA LEU A 171 -5.74 -13.95 -14.79
C LEU A 171 -4.92 -14.32 -16.04
N ASP A 172 -5.17 -15.50 -16.61
CA ASP A 172 -4.50 -15.98 -17.83
C ASP A 172 -5.19 -15.53 -19.14
N HIS A 173 -6.30 -14.77 -19.05
CA HIS A 173 -7.02 -14.28 -20.21
C HIS A 173 -6.48 -12.91 -20.63
N HIS A 174 -6.15 -12.74 -21.91
CA HIS A 174 -5.70 -11.50 -22.52
C HIS A 174 -6.66 -11.07 -23.62
N ALA A 175 -7.11 -9.82 -23.57
CA ALA A 175 -7.95 -9.19 -24.56
C ALA A 175 -7.28 -7.87 -24.98
N PRO A 176 -6.41 -7.87 -26.00
CA PRO A 176 -5.73 -6.66 -26.46
C PRO A 176 -6.71 -5.67 -27.10
N ASP A 177 -6.34 -4.40 -27.13
CA ASP A 177 -7.04 -3.33 -27.85
C ASP A 177 -6.80 -3.38 -29.38
N SER A 178 -7.26 -2.35 -30.11
CA SER A 178 -7.09 -2.26 -31.57
C SER A 178 -5.63 -2.10 -32.03
N ASP A 179 -4.72 -1.69 -31.13
CA ASP A 179 -3.28 -1.55 -31.39
C ASP A 179 -2.46 -2.77 -30.92
N ASP A 180 -3.15 -3.87 -30.55
CA ASP A 180 -2.56 -5.11 -29.99
C ASP A 180 -1.85 -4.89 -28.64
N SER A 181 -2.25 -3.87 -27.89
CA SER A 181 -1.73 -3.56 -26.55
C SER A 181 -2.59 -4.15 -25.44
N VAL A 182 -1.99 -4.38 -24.26
CA VAL A 182 -2.65 -4.76 -23.02
C VAL A 182 -2.06 -3.87 -21.92
N ASP A 183 -2.79 -2.84 -21.54
CA ASP A 183 -2.30 -1.82 -20.61
C ASP A 183 -2.95 -1.89 -19.24
N TYR A 184 -4.03 -2.67 -19.10
CA TYR A 184 -4.82 -2.78 -17.88
C TYR A 184 -4.98 -4.22 -17.42
N ARG A 185 -5.36 -4.39 -16.15
CA ARG A 185 -5.76 -5.68 -15.59
C ARG A 185 -7.04 -5.56 -14.76
N ILE A 186 -7.79 -6.65 -14.73
CA ILE A 186 -8.85 -6.90 -13.77
C ILE A 186 -8.31 -7.93 -12.78
N ASP A 187 -8.13 -7.52 -11.53
CA ASP A 187 -7.50 -8.30 -10.46
C ASP A 187 -8.53 -8.63 -9.37
N PRO A 188 -9.22 -9.80 -9.47
CA PRO A 188 -10.18 -10.22 -8.46
C PRO A 188 -9.46 -10.68 -7.19
N THR A 189 -9.93 -10.18 -6.06
CA THR A 189 -9.53 -10.61 -4.72
C THR A 189 -10.70 -11.31 -4.01
N ILE A 190 -10.50 -11.76 -2.77
CA ILE A 190 -11.58 -12.38 -1.99
C ILE A 190 -12.67 -11.41 -1.53
N ILE A 191 -12.45 -10.09 -1.61
CA ILE A 191 -13.37 -9.05 -1.12
C ILE A 191 -13.54 -7.88 -2.10
N SER A 192 -12.81 -7.84 -3.21
CA SER A 192 -12.89 -6.78 -4.21
C SER A 192 -12.50 -7.28 -5.59
N THR A 193 -12.87 -6.54 -6.61
CA THR A 193 -12.24 -6.58 -7.92
C THR A 193 -11.60 -5.23 -8.17
N ASP A 194 -10.27 -5.22 -8.31
CA ASP A 194 -9.50 -4.04 -8.67
C ASP A 194 -9.30 -4.00 -10.20
N ILE A 195 -9.55 -2.86 -10.80
CA ILE A 195 -9.30 -2.60 -12.23
C ILE A 195 -8.28 -1.48 -12.29
N GLU A 196 -7.14 -1.74 -12.91
CA GLU A 196 -5.98 -0.86 -12.78
C GLU A 196 -5.03 -0.99 -13.96
N ALA A 197 -4.16 0.01 -14.17
CA ALA A 197 -3.08 -0.08 -15.14
C ALA A 197 -2.06 -1.16 -14.76
N LEU A 198 -1.46 -1.84 -15.75
CA LEU A 198 -0.41 -2.84 -15.51
C LEU A 198 0.85 -2.24 -14.89
N GLY A 199 1.07 -0.93 -15.09
CA GLY A 199 2.24 -0.23 -14.55
C GLY A 199 2.20 0.02 -13.04
N VAL A 200 1.04 -0.13 -12.37
CA VAL A 200 0.96 0.06 -10.91
C VAL A 200 1.45 -1.17 -10.15
N GLY A 201 2.07 -0.93 -9.02
CA GLY A 201 2.62 -2.00 -8.18
C GLY A 201 3.38 -1.48 -6.97
N LYS A 202 3.69 -2.37 -6.05
CA LYS A 202 4.49 -2.05 -4.86
C LYS A 202 5.93 -1.64 -5.20
N ASP A 203 6.46 -2.10 -6.32
CA ASP A 203 7.75 -1.71 -6.88
C ASP A 203 7.74 -0.26 -7.40
N LEU A 204 6.69 0.14 -8.12
CA LEU A 204 6.48 1.54 -8.49
C LEU A 204 6.44 2.43 -7.25
N GLY A 205 5.72 2.00 -6.20
CA GLY A 205 5.69 2.71 -4.94
C GLY A 205 7.07 2.86 -4.29
N ALA A 206 7.94 1.85 -4.40
CA ALA A 206 9.31 1.95 -3.91
C ALA A 206 10.13 3.00 -4.67
N ARG A 207 10.04 3.03 -6.00
CA ARG A 207 10.68 4.08 -6.83
C ARG A 207 10.16 5.47 -6.47
N ARG A 208 8.84 5.61 -6.31
CA ARG A 208 8.20 6.88 -5.94
C ARG A 208 8.63 7.36 -4.56
N ALA A 209 8.80 6.44 -3.59
CA ALA A 209 9.32 6.76 -2.26
C ALA A 209 10.69 7.44 -2.33
N LEU A 210 11.61 6.91 -3.14
CA LEU A 210 12.93 7.51 -3.35
C LEU A 210 12.82 8.92 -3.96
N SER A 211 11.99 9.07 -5.00
CA SER A 211 11.78 10.37 -5.68
C SER A 211 11.16 11.41 -4.75
N LEU A 212 10.23 11.02 -3.87
CA LEU A 212 9.62 11.92 -2.90
C LEU A 212 10.63 12.40 -1.85
N LEU A 213 11.48 11.52 -1.34
CA LEU A 213 12.54 11.90 -0.41
C LEU A 213 13.54 12.87 -1.07
N GLU A 214 13.96 12.60 -2.31
CA GLU A 214 14.85 13.48 -3.07
C GLU A 214 14.22 14.86 -3.30
N ALA A 215 12.95 14.90 -3.74
CA ALA A 215 12.22 16.14 -3.95
C ALA A 215 12.03 16.96 -2.66
N ALA A 216 11.89 16.29 -1.52
CA ALA A 216 11.82 16.91 -0.21
C ALA A 216 13.19 17.36 0.34
N GLY A 217 14.29 17.04 -0.34
CA GLY A 217 15.65 17.27 0.17
C GLY A 217 16.01 16.41 1.38
N THR A 218 15.23 15.34 1.63
CA THR A 218 15.50 14.37 2.70
C THR A 218 16.60 13.41 2.23
N PRO A 219 17.70 13.23 3.00
CA PRO A 219 18.73 12.26 2.60
C PRO A 219 18.16 10.86 2.48
N VAL A 220 18.33 10.24 1.32
CA VAL A 220 17.89 8.88 1.07
C VAL A 220 18.76 7.89 1.88
N PRO A 221 18.18 7.09 2.79
CA PRO A 221 18.95 6.13 3.58
C PRO A 221 19.56 5.04 2.71
N ARG A 222 20.74 4.57 3.09
CA ARG A 222 21.38 3.41 2.44
C ARG A 222 20.67 2.10 2.79
N THR A 223 20.08 2.02 3.99
CA THR A 223 19.45 0.82 4.56
C THR A 223 17.95 1.01 4.65
N TRP A 224 17.19 0.02 4.24
CA TRP A 224 15.73 0.04 4.23
C TRP A 224 15.11 -1.15 4.96
N ARG A 225 13.94 -0.91 5.52
CA ARG A 225 13.03 -1.93 6.01
C ARG A 225 11.69 -1.79 5.29
N THR A 226 11.33 -2.82 4.56
CA THR A 226 9.98 -2.92 3.96
C THR A 226 9.15 -3.85 4.83
N VAL A 227 7.84 -3.55 4.98
CA VAL A 227 6.92 -4.36 5.80
C VAL A 227 5.68 -4.66 4.99
N GLY A 228 5.25 -5.92 4.98
CA GLY A 228 4.04 -6.34 4.28
C GLY A 228 3.51 -7.67 4.77
N ASP A 229 2.29 -8.01 4.35
CA ASP A 229 1.58 -9.24 4.71
C ASP A 229 1.28 -10.16 3.52
N SER A 230 1.60 -9.73 2.32
CA SER A 230 1.27 -10.41 1.07
C SER A 230 2.49 -10.67 0.19
N ARG A 231 2.30 -11.55 -0.82
CA ARG A 231 3.35 -11.83 -1.80
C ARG A 231 3.73 -10.62 -2.64
N THR A 232 2.78 -9.73 -2.89
CA THR A 232 3.00 -8.52 -3.68
C THR A 232 3.88 -7.50 -2.95
N ASP A 233 3.91 -7.51 -1.62
CA ASP A 233 4.71 -6.57 -0.82
C ASP A 233 6.22 -6.80 -0.94
N TYR A 234 6.63 -8.03 -1.26
CA TYR A 234 8.03 -8.33 -1.53
C TYR A 234 8.59 -7.52 -2.69
N ALA A 235 7.74 -7.06 -3.62
CA ALA A 235 8.16 -6.21 -4.73
C ALA A 235 8.79 -4.88 -4.27
N MET A 236 8.41 -4.36 -3.10
CA MET A 236 9.09 -3.20 -2.49
C MET A 236 10.57 -3.49 -2.21
N ALA A 237 10.83 -4.63 -1.57
CA ALA A 237 12.19 -5.03 -1.23
C ALA A 237 12.99 -5.47 -2.44
N ASP A 238 12.36 -6.18 -3.38
CA ASP A 238 12.97 -6.61 -4.64
C ASP A 238 13.47 -5.39 -5.44
N GLU A 239 12.65 -4.36 -5.55
CA GLU A 239 13.00 -3.13 -6.26
C GLU A 239 14.14 -2.38 -5.57
N LEU A 240 14.04 -2.10 -4.27
CA LEU A 240 15.11 -1.42 -3.52
C LEU A 240 16.41 -2.20 -3.55
N HIS A 241 16.36 -3.53 -3.45
CA HIS A 241 17.55 -4.39 -3.58
C HIS A 241 18.16 -4.30 -4.96
N SER A 242 17.35 -4.33 -6.03
CA SER A 242 17.82 -4.20 -7.42
C SER A 242 18.54 -2.88 -7.67
N LEU A 243 18.09 -1.81 -7.00
CA LEU A 243 18.71 -0.47 -7.03
C LEU A 243 19.97 -0.38 -6.14
N GLY A 244 20.35 -1.45 -5.46
CA GLY A 244 21.59 -1.57 -4.69
C GLY A 244 21.50 -1.06 -3.26
N PHE A 245 20.31 -0.90 -2.69
CA PHE A 245 20.14 -0.59 -1.27
C PHE A 245 20.30 -1.84 -0.39
N ASP A 246 20.66 -1.63 0.87
CA ASP A 246 20.69 -2.68 1.90
C ASP A 246 19.27 -2.84 2.45
N VAL A 247 18.62 -3.95 2.12
CA VAL A 247 17.18 -4.17 2.42
C VAL A 247 17.01 -5.37 3.33
N ALA A 248 16.07 -5.28 4.27
CA ALA A 248 15.39 -6.44 4.86
C ALA A 248 13.89 -6.25 4.75
N HIS A 249 13.17 -7.33 4.41
CA HIS A 249 11.71 -7.36 4.38
C HIS A 249 11.16 -7.97 5.65
N VAL A 250 10.16 -7.34 6.24
CA VAL A 250 9.39 -7.91 7.36
C VAL A 250 8.12 -8.52 6.79
N ASP A 251 7.99 -9.83 6.90
CA ASP A 251 6.77 -10.57 6.56
C ASP A 251 5.94 -10.77 7.82
N VAL A 252 4.81 -10.08 7.92
CA VAL A 252 3.90 -10.18 9.07
C VAL A 252 2.87 -11.30 8.94
N ARG A 253 2.89 -12.08 7.82
CA ARG A 253 2.05 -13.26 7.62
C ARG A 253 2.84 -14.47 7.09
N PRO A 254 3.88 -14.91 7.81
CA PRO A 254 4.82 -15.92 7.32
C PRO A 254 4.21 -17.33 7.16
N ALA A 255 2.99 -17.55 7.68
CA ALA A 255 2.27 -18.83 7.52
C ALA A 255 1.95 -19.17 6.06
N ASP A 256 1.86 -18.17 5.19
CA ASP A 256 1.70 -18.35 3.73
C ASP A 256 3.00 -18.84 3.04
N GLY A 257 4.04 -19.08 3.84
CA GLY A 257 5.38 -19.47 3.44
C GLY A 257 6.27 -18.27 3.13
N VAL A 258 7.52 -18.29 3.55
CA VAL A 258 8.52 -17.24 3.29
C VAL A 258 9.30 -17.61 2.03
N PRO A 259 9.28 -16.78 0.96
CA PRO A 259 10.05 -17.05 -0.25
C PRO A 259 11.55 -16.90 0.00
N ALA A 260 12.36 -17.65 -0.73
CA ALA A 260 13.81 -17.43 -0.76
C ALA A 260 14.11 -16.11 -1.48
N LYS A 261 14.80 -15.19 -0.80
CA LYS A 261 15.15 -13.86 -1.31
C LYS A 261 16.65 -13.59 -1.14
N PRO A 262 17.26 -12.72 -1.95
CA PRO A 262 18.67 -12.36 -1.82
C PRO A 262 18.97 -11.41 -0.65
N TYR A 263 17.97 -11.05 0.13
CA TYR A 263 18.03 -10.20 1.31
C TYR A 263 17.34 -10.89 2.49
N PRO A 264 17.59 -10.46 3.75
CA PRO A 264 16.93 -11.02 4.92
C PRO A 264 15.42 -10.82 4.89
N VAL A 265 14.66 -11.88 5.24
CA VAL A 265 13.24 -11.80 5.56
C VAL A 265 13.08 -12.01 7.05
N LEU A 266 12.52 -11.01 7.72
CA LEU A 266 12.36 -10.97 9.17
C LEU A 266 10.91 -11.32 9.52
N THR A 267 10.72 -12.05 10.61
CA THR A 267 9.41 -12.45 11.12
C THR A 267 9.42 -12.39 12.64
N VAL A 268 8.23 -12.32 13.26
CA VAL A 268 8.10 -12.41 14.73
C VAL A 268 7.42 -13.72 15.10
N PRO A 269 8.07 -14.61 15.87
CA PRO A 269 7.42 -15.84 16.32
C PRO A 269 6.15 -15.58 17.12
N GLY A 270 5.05 -16.23 16.71
CA GLY A 270 3.77 -16.18 17.43
C GLY A 270 2.98 -14.89 17.28
N ARG A 271 3.43 -13.94 16.45
CA ARG A 271 2.69 -12.71 16.12
C ARG A 271 2.46 -12.63 14.62
N ILE A 272 1.34 -12.05 14.22
CA ILE A 272 0.97 -11.83 12.82
C ILE A 272 0.35 -10.44 12.64
N HIS A 273 0.30 -9.97 11.42
CA HIS A 273 -0.32 -8.70 11.02
C HIS A 273 0.16 -7.51 11.86
N ASP A 274 -0.78 -6.70 12.36
CA ASP A 274 -0.51 -5.49 13.13
C ASP A 274 0.23 -5.77 14.46
N ASP A 275 0.01 -6.91 15.10
CA ASP A 275 0.80 -7.31 16.28
C ASP A 275 2.28 -7.51 15.95
N ALA A 276 2.59 -8.10 14.78
CA ALA A 276 3.96 -8.27 14.32
C ALA A 276 4.55 -6.93 13.83
N GLY A 277 3.76 -6.15 13.10
CA GLY A 277 4.13 -4.81 12.66
C GLY A 277 4.48 -3.89 13.83
N GLU A 278 3.63 -3.84 14.85
CA GLU A 278 3.87 -3.08 16.08
C GLU A 278 5.17 -3.51 16.79
N ALA A 279 5.44 -4.81 16.87
CA ALA A 279 6.66 -5.30 17.51
C ALA A 279 7.92 -4.75 16.84
N PHE A 280 7.97 -4.70 15.50
CA PHE A 280 9.08 -4.10 14.75
C PHE A 280 9.12 -2.58 14.91
N LEU A 281 8.00 -1.88 14.78
CA LEU A 281 7.93 -0.42 14.94
C LEU A 281 8.41 0.00 16.34
N ARG A 282 8.01 -0.71 17.39
CA ARG A 282 8.46 -0.50 18.75
C ARG A 282 9.98 -0.73 18.88
N ARG A 283 10.51 -1.80 18.27
CA ARG A 283 11.94 -2.08 18.28
C ARG A 283 12.74 -0.97 17.58
N TRP A 284 12.29 -0.54 16.40
CA TRP A 284 12.92 0.55 15.67
C TRP A 284 12.82 1.89 16.40
N ALA A 285 11.69 2.18 17.05
CA ALA A 285 11.55 3.37 17.91
C ALA A 285 12.55 3.33 19.08
N SER A 286 12.78 2.15 19.68
CA SER A 286 13.79 1.96 20.72
C SER A 286 15.23 2.15 20.17
N MET A 287 15.50 1.72 18.95
CA MET A 287 16.77 1.98 18.28
C MET A 287 16.97 3.47 18.00
N ALA A 288 15.94 4.15 17.52
CA ALA A 288 15.98 5.59 17.27
C ALA A 288 16.24 6.39 18.56
N ALA A 289 15.73 5.90 19.70
CA ALA A 289 15.96 6.45 21.03
C ALA A 289 17.32 6.04 21.64
N GLY A 290 18.10 5.18 20.97
CA GLY A 290 19.39 4.66 21.48
C GLY A 290 19.28 3.64 22.63
N THR A 291 18.12 3.05 22.82
CA THR A 291 17.86 2.03 23.86
C THR A 291 17.90 0.58 23.33
N ALA A 292 18.06 0.43 22.01
CA ALA A 292 18.27 -0.86 21.35
C ALA A 292 19.37 -0.73 20.28
N GLU A 293 20.13 -1.80 20.03
CA GLU A 293 21.28 -1.76 19.11
C GLU A 293 20.93 -2.15 17.68
N ASP A 294 20.06 -3.15 17.48
CA ASP A 294 19.67 -3.69 16.19
C ASP A 294 18.23 -4.24 16.18
N ASP A 295 17.76 -4.71 15.04
CA ASP A 295 16.43 -5.32 14.85
C ASP A 295 16.47 -6.85 14.69
N SER A 296 17.59 -7.49 15.01
CA SER A 296 17.74 -8.96 14.87
C SER A 296 16.95 -9.75 15.92
N ALA A 297 16.57 -9.13 17.03
CA ALA A 297 15.87 -9.77 18.14
C ALA A 297 14.56 -9.01 18.44
N VAL A 298 13.54 -9.20 17.59
CA VAL A 298 12.17 -8.76 17.87
C VAL A 298 11.44 -9.90 18.56
N ALA A 299 11.03 -9.68 19.82
CA ALA A 299 10.34 -10.65 20.67
C ALA A 299 8.89 -10.22 20.95
#